data_b3d26b14156bbacac7bb15a06600549a
#
_entry.id   b3d26b14156bbacac7bb15a06600549a
#
_cell.length_a   1.000
_cell.length_b   1.000
_cell.length_c   1.000
_cell.angle_alpha   90.00
_cell.angle_beta   90.00
_cell.angle_gamma   90.00
#
_symmetry.space_group_name_H-M   'P 1'
#
loop_
_entity.id
_entity.type
_entity.pdbx_description
1 polymer ?
#
loop_
_entity_poly.entity_id
_entity_poly.type
_entity_poly.pdbx_seq_one_letter_code
_entity_poly.pdbx_strand_id
1 'polypeptide(L)'
;TILVPGSHHAARAPLPSDMQSQVVALEGEAGSIAVWNDFTWHGSTPRKKPGLRLTLVQQYMRSYMRPLQLWREEDLAPGQLERYPELRKLLAIDHPYPFHEEIERVGEFSWFMQAGTNRFA
;
A
#
# COMPACT_ATOMS: atom_id res chain seq x y z
N THR A 1 -5.97 -12.68 -5.41
CA THR A 1 -4.53 -12.41 -5.17
C THR A 1 -3.79 -13.72 -5.08
N ILE A 2 -2.61 -13.77 -5.64
CA ILE A 2 -1.70 -14.91 -5.59
C ILE A 2 -0.39 -14.45 -4.93
N LEU A 3 0.27 -15.36 -4.22
CA LEU A 3 1.56 -15.12 -3.55
C LEU A 3 2.54 -16.24 -3.87
N VAL A 4 3.83 -15.93 -3.80
CA VAL A 4 4.91 -16.92 -3.78
C VAL A 4 5.49 -16.95 -2.36
N PRO A 5 5.14 -17.96 -1.54
CA PRO A 5 5.63 -18.06 -0.16
C PRO A 5 7.16 -18.11 -0.11
N GLY A 6 7.75 -17.39 0.86
CA GLY A 6 9.20 -17.35 1.04
C GLY A 6 9.97 -16.43 0.08
N SER A 7 9.33 -15.90 -0.95
CA SER A 7 9.98 -15.07 -1.98
C SER A 7 10.58 -13.76 -1.46
N HIS A 8 10.12 -13.27 -0.32
CA HIS A 8 10.68 -12.08 0.33
C HIS A 8 12.17 -12.23 0.73
N HIS A 9 12.69 -13.45 0.77
CA HIS A 9 14.11 -13.72 1.01
C HIS A 9 14.97 -13.63 -0.26
N ALA A 10 14.36 -13.58 -1.45
CA ALA A 10 15.08 -13.63 -2.71
C ALA A 10 15.94 -12.39 -3.00
N ALA A 11 15.65 -11.25 -2.37
CA ALA A 11 16.36 -9.97 -2.52
C ALA A 11 16.52 -9.51 -3.99
N ARG A 12 15.60 -9.91 -4.86
CA ARG A 12 15.53 -9.53 -6.28
C ARG A 12 14.09 -9.47 -6.78
N ALA A 13 13.88 -8.89 -7.93
CA ALA A 13 12.60 -8.94 -8.61
C ALA A 13 12.28 -10.37 -9.11
N PRO A 14 10.99 -10.73 -9.22
CA PRO A 14 10.58 -12.03 -9.76
C PRO A 14 10.91 -12.14 -11.24
N LEU A 15 11.32 -13.33 -11.66
CA LEU A 15 11.38 -13.72 -13.07
C LEU A 15 10.08 -14.42 -13.47
N PRO A 16 9.72 -14.45 -14.76
CA PRO A 16 8.52 -15.16 -15.21
C PRO A 16 8.47 -16.63 -14.78
N SER A 17 9.62 -17.30 -14.71
CA SER A 17 9.73 -18.68 -14.23
C SER A 17 9.40 -18.87 -12.76
N ASP A 18 9.67 -17.87 -11.94
CA ASP A 18 9.41 -17.94 -10.49
C ASP A 18 7.90 -17.97 -10.19
N MET A 19 7.12 -17.32 -11.05
CA MET A 19 5.66 -17.24 -10.89
C MET A 19 4.93 -18.50 -11.38
N GLN A 20 5.66 -19.50 -11.88
CA GLN A 20 5.07 -20.74 -12.40
C GLN A 20 5.11 -21.89 -11.41
N SER A 21 6.00 -21.86 -10.40
CA SER A 21 6.34 -23.08 -9.66
C SER A 21 5.80 -23.18 -8.23
N GLN A 22 5.46 -22.09 -7.55
CA GLN A 22 5.06 -22.12 -6.14
C GLN A 22 4.01 -21.09 -5.76
N VAL A 23 3.11 -20.79 -6.69
CA VAL A 23 2.08 -19.79 -6.48
C VAL A 23 0.95 -20.34 -5.64
N VAL A 24 0.62 -19.64 -4.56
CA VAL A 24 -0.51 -19.92 -3.68
C VAL A 24 -1.60 -18.87 -3.88
N ALA A 25 -2.83 -19.29 -4.08
CA ALA A 25 -3.97 -18.38 -4.09
C ALA A 25 -4.34 -18.00 -2.66
N LEU A 26 -4.56 -16.71 -2.44
CA LEU A 26 -5.16 -16.23 -1.19
C LEU A 26 -6.67 -16.48 -1.26
N GLU A 27 -7.11 -17.50 -0.57
CA GLU A 27 -8.50 -17.86 -0.41
C GLU A 27 -8.84 -17.86 1.08
N GLY A 28 -10.05 -17.42 1.41
CA GLY A 28 -10.52 -17.38 2.78
C GLY A 28 -12.02 -17.08 2.83
N GLU A 29 -12.63 -17.35 3.97
CA GLU A 29 -14.01 -17.00 4.23
C GLU A 29 -14.21 -15.49 4.34
N ALA A 30 -15.45 -15.03 4.23
CA ALA A 30 -15.78 -13.63 4.42
C ALA A 30 -15.35 -13.15 5.82
N GLY A 31 -14.65 -12.01 5.87
CA GLY A 31 -14.06 -11.47 7.10
C GLY A 31 -12.61 -11.89 7.33
N SER A 32 -12.04 -12.77 6.51
CA SER A 32 -10.62 -13.09 6.59
C SER A 32 -9.75 -11.92 6.20
N ILE A 33 -8.62 -11.77 6.91
CA ILE A 33 -7.58 -10.79 6.61
C ILE A 33 -6.31 -11.54 6.22
N ALA A 34 -5.70 -11.17 5.11
CA ALA A 34 -4.40 -11.68 4.70
C ALA A 34 -3.33 -10.61 4.93
N VAL A 35 -2.24 -10.99 5.59
CA VAL A 35 -1.09 -10.11 5.83
C VAL A 35 0.16 -10.77 5.29
N TRP A 36 0.96 -10.02 4.54
CA TRP A 36 2.24 -10.49 4.01
C TRP A 36 3.27 -9.38 4.00
N ASN A 37 4.53 -9.74 3.90
CA ASN A 37 5.63 -8.81 3.75
C ASN A 37 5.62 -8.22 2.33
N ASP A 38 5.87 -6.94 2.20
CA ASP A 38 5.82 -6.20 0.92
C ASP A 38 6.82 -6.74 -0.13
N PHE A 39 7.93 -7.34 0.32
CA PHE A 39 8.88 -8.03 -0.55
C PHE A 39 8.40 -9.41 -1.04
N THR A 40 7.29 -9.91 -0.54
CA THR A 40 6.70 -11.16 -1.03
C THR A 40 6.17 -10.95 -2.44
N TRP A 41 6.65 -11.75 -3.38
CA TRP A 41 6.16 -11.67 -4.75
C TRP A 41 4.69 -12.02 -4.80
N HIS A 42 3.92 -11.14 -5.37
CA HIS A 42 2.48 -11.27 -5.41
C HIS A 42 1.92 -10.70 -6.71
N GLY A 43 0.69 -11.07 -7.00
CA GLY A 43 0.01 -10.62 -8.21
C GLY A 43 -1.48 -10.91 -8.18
N SER A 44 -2.11 -10.72 -9.32
CA SER A 44 -3.54 -10.95 -9.49
C SER A 44 -3.78 -11.90 -10.68
N THR A 45 -4.75 -12.76 -10.51
CA THR A 45 -5.28 -13.54 -11.62
C THR A 45 -6.52 -12.87 -12.20
N PRO A 46 -6.79 -13.05 -13.49
CA PRO A 46 -8.02 -12.57 -14.11
C PRO A 46 -9.26 -13.13 -13.39
N ARG A 47 -10.27 -12.29 -13.23
CA ARG A 47 -11.55 -12.74 -12.70
C ARG A 47 -12.29 -13.57 -13.74
N LYS A 48 -12.73 -14.75 -13.34
CA LYS A 48 -13.51 -15.68 -14.21
C LYS A 48 -15.01 -15.61 -14.00
N LYS A 49 -15.45 -15.05 -12.86
CA LYS A 49 -16.88 -14.93 -12.52
C LYS A 49 -17.40 -13.52 -12.86
N PRO A 50 -18.66 -13.37 -13.29
CA PRO A 50 -19.25 -12.05 -13.51
C PRO A 50 -19.35 -11.27 -12.19
N GLY A 51 -19.49 -9.94 -12.30
CA GLY A 51 -19.64 -9.03 -11.17
C GLY A 51 -18.34 -8.36 -10.75
N LEU A 52 -18.41 -7.53 -9.71
CA LEU A 52 -17.30 -6.74 -9.19
C LEU A 52 -16.40 -7.58 -8.26
N ARG A 53 -15.11 -7.32 -8.31
CA ARG A 53 -14.15 -7.75 -7.29
C ARG A 53 -13.54 -6.50 -6.66
N LEU A 54 -13.84 -6.29 -5.41
CA LEU A 54 -13.23 -5.23 -4.61
C LEU A 54 -12.13 -5.86 -3.73
N THR A 55 -11.00 -5.21 -3.67
CA THR A 55 -9.91 -5.58 -2.77
C THR A 55 -9.47 -4.31 -2.05
N LEU A 56 -9.54 -4.32 -0.74
CA LEU A 56 -8.97 -3.27 0.09
C LEU A 56 -7.54 -3.68 0.42
N VAL A 57 -6.59 -2.88 -0.03
CA VAL A 57 -5.16 -3.08 0.25
C VAL A 57 -4.72 -1.94 1.16
N GLN A 58 -4.12 -2.30 2.29
CA GLN A 58 -3.57 -1.34 3.24
C GLN A 58 -2.10 -1.66 3.46
N GLN A 59 -1.25 -0.66 3.35
CA GLN A 59 0.16 -0.77 3.66
C GLN A 59 0.42 -0.16 5.03
N TYR A 60 1.03 -0.95 5.91
CA TYR A 60 1.52 -0.51 7.20
C TYR A 60 3.03 -0.37 7.15
N MET A 61 3.52 0.76 7.59
CA MET A 61 4.95 1.06 7.61
C MET A 61 5.36 1.66 8.94
N ARG A 62 6.65 1.74 9.17
CA ARG A 62 7.17 2.37 10.38
C ARG A 62 6.88 3.87 10.37
N SER A 63 6.67 4.45 11.54
CA SER A 63 6.26 5.85 11.71
C SER A 63 7.26 6.89 11.15
N TYR A 64 8.50 6.51 10.90
CA TYR A 64 9.50 7.37 10.27
C TYR A 64 9.48 7.31 8.73
N MET A 65 8.65 6.45 8.16
CA MET A 65 8.49 6.34 6.71
C MET A 65 7.31 7.19 6.26
N ARG A 66 7.49 7.88 5.15
CA ARG A 66 6.43 8.67 4.56
C ARG A 66 5.36 7.76 3.94
N PRO A 67 4.08 7.93 4.26
CA PRO A 67 3.01 7.22 3.59
C PRO A 67 2.90 7.61 2.10
N LEU A 68 2.49 6.67 1.27
CA LEU A 68 2.26 6.92 -0.16
C LEU A 68 1.12 7.90 -0.40
N GLN A 69 0.10 7.88 0.47
CA GLN A 69 -1.03 8.79 0.45
C GLN A 69 -1.02 9.61 1.73
N LEU A 70 -1.09 10.92 1.58
CA LEU A 70 -1.26 11.84 2.70
C LEU A 70 -2.75 12.03 2.95
N TRP A 71 -3.16 11.65 4.14
CA TRP A 71 -4.51 11.86 4.63
C TRP A 71 -4.57 13.17 5.42
N ARG A 72 -5.63 13.93 5.21
CA ARG A 72 -5.96 15.13 5.99
C ARG A 72 -7.26 14.89 6.75
N GLU A 73 -7.51 15.67 7.79
CA GLU A 73 -8.77 15.57 8.55
C GLU A 73 -9.99 15.79 7.67
N GLU A 74 -9.88 16.68 6.69
CA GLU A 74 -10.93 17.00 5.72
C GLU A 74 -11.28 15.86 4.76
N ASP A 75 -10.39 14.88 4.60
CA ASP A 75 -10.62 13.69 3.77
C ASP A 75 -11.50 12.64 4.50
N LEU A 76 -11.74 12.85 5.79
CA LEU A 76 -12.48 11.93 6.63
C LEU A 76 -13.92 12.37 6.83
N ALA A 77 -14.79 11.41 7.08
CA ALA A 77 -16.17 11.73 7.41
C ALA A 77 -16.26 12.47 8.76
N PRO A 78 -17.16 13.44 8.91
CA PRO A 78 -17.34 14.17 10.17
C PRO A 78 -17.53 13.23 11.37
N GLY A 79 -16.85 13.50 12.47
CA GLY A 79 -16.92 12.70 13.70
C GLY A 79 -16.13 11.39 13.66
N GLN A 80 -15.40 11.12 12.58
CA GLN A 80 -14.68 9.85 12.45
C GLN A 80 -13.44 9.79 13.35
N LEU A 81 -12.74 10.90 13.52
CA LEU A 81 -11.57 10.97 14.41
C LEU A 81 -11.96 10.97 15.90
N GLU A 82 -13.11 11.54 16.25
CA GLU A 82 -13.64 11.49 17.61
C GLU A 82 -14.06 10.06 17.96
N ARG A 83 -14.62 9.36 17.01
CA ARG A 83 -15.05 7.96 17.18
C ARG A 83 -13.89 6.97 17.22
N TYR A 84 -12.84 7.26 16.45
CA TYR A 84 -11.67 6.40 16.29
C TYR A 84 -10.38 7.23 16.36
N PRO A 85 -9.98 7.70 17.55
CA PRO A 85 -8.83 8.59 17.69
C PRO A 85 -7.51 7.99 17.22
N GLU A 86 -7.37 6.66 17.21
CA GLU A 86 -6.22 5.94 16.70
C GLU A 86 -6.01 6.13 15.19
N LEU A 87 -7.03 6.56 14.45
CA LEU A 87 -6.88 6.87 13.02
C LEU A 87 -5.89 7.99 12.76
N ARG A 88 -5.76 8.95 13.66
CA ARG A 88 -4.76 10.02 13.54
C ARG A 88 -3.36 9.45 13.35
N LYS A 89 -3.02 8.45 14.16
CA LYS A 89 -1.72 7.76 14.08
C LYS A 89 -1.62 6.83 12.89
N LEU A 90 -2.67 6.04 12.63
CA LEU A 90 -2.68 5.06 11.54
C LEU A 90 -2.61 5.71 10.16
N LEU A 91 -3.24 6.86 10.00
CA LEU A 91 -3.26 7.63 8.76
C LEU A 91 -2.10 8.65 8.68
N ALA A 92 -1.25 8.68 9.68
CA ALA A 92 -0.14 9.63 9.82
C ALA A 92 -0.58 11.11 9.75
N ILE A 93 -1.79 11.44 10.21
CA ILE A 93 -2.29 12.81 10.28
C ILE A 93 -1.42 13.62 11.24
N ASP A 94 -1.07 13.04 12.40
CA ASP A 94 -0.17 13.63 13.40
C ASP A 94 1.27 13.16 13.22
N HIS A 95 1.77 13.14 11.99
CA HIS A 95 3.13 12.70 11.73
C HIS A 95 4.13 13.66 12.42
N PRO A 96 5.12 13.12 13.18
CA PRO A 96 6.02 13.94 14.00
C PRO A 96 7.02 14.79 13.19
N TYR A 97 7.08 14.62 11.88
CA TYR A 97 7.97 15.37 11.01
C TYR A 97 7.19 16.45 10.25
N PRO A 98 7.73 17.65 10.08
CA PRO A 98 7.05 18.83 9.52
C PRO A 98 6.83 18.75 8.00
N PHE A 99 6.53 17.58 7.49
CA PHE A 99 6.35 17.38 6.07
C PHE A 99 5.06 17.99 5.50
N HIS A 100 4.08 18.32 6.35
CA HIS A 100 2.82 18.87 5.88
C HIS A 100 2.95 20.30 5.39
N GLU A 101 3.69 21.14 6.11
CA GLU A 101 3.91 22.54 5.71
C GLU A 101 4.89 22.67 4.55
N GLU A 102 5.89 21.78 4.49
CA GLU A 102 6.83 21.74 3.38
C GLU A 102 6.23 21.13 2.12
N ILE A 103 5.28 20.23 2.23
CA ILE A 103 4.64 19.61 1.06
C ILE A 103 3.77 20.62 0.31
N GLU A 104 3.16 21.59 0.98
CA GLU A 104 2.50 22.69 0.28
C GLU A 104 3.51 23.61 -0.42
N ARG A 105 4.71 23.79 0.15
CA ARG A 105 5.84 24.46 -0.51
C ARG A 105 6.49 23.57 -1.58
N VAL A 106 6.38 22.28 -1.46
CA VAL A 106 6.88 21.24 -2.37
C VAL A 106 5.93 20.99 -3.56
N GLY A 107 4.98 21.88 -3.83
CA GLY A 107 4.54 22.11 -5.19
C GLY A 107 5.74 22.34 -6.14
N GLU A 108 6.86 22.77 -5.58
CA GLU A 108 8.16 22.89 -6.21
C GLU A 108 9.03 21.61 -6.15
N PHE A 109 8.78 20.67 -5.27
CA PHE A 109 9.35 19.31 -5.30
C PHE A 109 8.60 18.41 -6.28
N SER A 110 8.10 19.02 -7.29
CA SER A 110 7.59 18.37 -8.49
C SER A 110 8.59 17.38 -9.11
N TRP A 111 9.90 17.47 -8.77
CA TRP A 111 10.86 16.48 -9.24
C TRP A 111 10.55 15.07 -8.71
N PHE A 112 10.00 14.94 -7.50
CA PHE A 112 9.61 13.64 -6.94
C PHE A 112 8.27 13.16 -7.52
N MET A 113 7.38 14.07 -7.84
CA MET A 113 6.10 13.79 -8.52
C MET A 113 6.27 13.76 -10.03
N GLN A 114 7.23 14.49 -10.58
CA GLN A 114 7.64 14.43 -11.99
C GLN A 114 8.57 13.24 -12.28
N ALA A 115 9.13 12.61 -11.27
CA ALA A 115 9.82 11.33 -11.42
C ALA A 115 8.87 10.15 -11.68
N GLY A 116 7.56 10.38 -11.68
CA GLY A 116 6.62 9.54 -12.41
C GLY A 116 6.90 9.52 -13.93
N THR A 117 7.73 10.42 -14.42
CA THR A 117 8.32 10.39 -15.75
C THR A 117 9.69 9.72 -15.65
N ASN A 118 9.69 8.38 -15.63
CA ASN A 118 10.74 7.53 -16.17
C ASN A 118 12.22 7.94 -16.01
N ARG A 119 12.68 8.23 -14.78
CA ARG A 119 14.11 8.22 -14.53
C ARG A 119 14.69 6.84 -14.17
N PHE A 120 13.82 5.80 -14.18
CA PHE A 120 14.20 4.41 -13.92
C PHE A 120 13.69 3.45 -15.00
N ALA A 121 13.41 3.96 -16.20
CA ALA A 121 13.23 3.15 -17.39
C ALA A 121 14.54 3.02 -18.13
#